data_3226c3d82ed7cf82488dc02489d038cd
#
_entry.id   3226c3d82ed7cf82488dc02489d038cd
#
_cell.length_a   1.000
_cell.length_b   1.000
_cell.length_c   1.000
_cell.angle_alpha   90.00
_cell.angle_beta   90.00
_cell.angle_gamma   90.00
#
_symmetry.space_group_name_H-M   'P 1'
#
loop_
_entity.id
_entity.type
_entity.pdbx_description
1 polymer ?
#
loop_
_entity_poly.entity_id
_entity_poly.type
_entity_poly.pdbx_seq_one_letter_code
_entity_poly.pdbx_strand_id
1 'polypeptide(L)'
;EMSASLVGSEMCIRDRYSTPKQYIADYKVNATLEKERYKDGIFGLDVTVGGPADGVASVSYTLNDPLGRPVLSGEMPVKSRGLSNFITFGEQRLKDVKRWSAEHPNLYTLVLELKNAGGQVTEVTGCEVGFRTSEIKDGRFCINGVPVLVKGTNRHEHSQLGRTVSKELMEQDIRLMKLYNINTVRNSHYPTDPYWYRLCDRYGLYMIDEANIESHGMGYGPASLAKDSTWLTAHMDRTHRMYERSKNHPAIVIWSLGNEAGNGINFERTYDWLKSVEKSRPVQYERAEQNYNTDIYCRMYRSVDEIKAYLAQKDIYRPFILCEYVHAMGNSVGGLKEYWDVFENNPMAQGGCVWDWVDQSFREIDSNGRWYWSYGGDYGPKGIPSFGNFCCNGLVSADRVPHPHLLEVKKIYQNIKCTLINKNNLTVRVKNWFDFSNLNEYILHWQVVGDNDKLLAEGNKEVNCAPHATADVTLGKVALPANVREGYLNLSWTRKEALPMVGTDWEVAYDQFVLPGTKGSTAYLPAKAGQTAFTVDKETGALNSLTLDGQELLATPVTLSLFRPATDNDNRDRNGAYPVSYTHLRAHETSAHL
;
A
#
# COMPACT_ATOMS: atom_id res chain seq x y z
N GLU A 1 -26.75 14.69 23.47
CA GLU A 1 -25.44 14.21 23.97
C GLU A 1 -25.65 13.40 25.25
N MET A 2 -25.58 12.10 25.17
CA MET A 2 -25.40 11.26 26.33
C MET A 2 -24.02 10.64 26.26
N SER A 3 -23.09 11.22 27.00
CA SER A 3 -21.80 10.64 27.31
C SER A 3 -22.03 9.47 28.26
N ALA A 4 -22.04 8.25 27.77
CA ALA A 4 -21.91 7.08 28.59
C ALA A 4 -20.44 6.79 28.81
N SER A 5 -19.93 7.09 29.97
CA SER A 5 -18.64 6.61 30.44
C SER A 5 -18.75 5.10 30.63
N LEU A 6 -18.12 4.34 29.74
CA LEU A 6 -18.01 2.88 29.82
C LEU A 6 -16.67 2.54 30.44
N VAL A 7 -16.69 1.94 31.60
CA VAL A 7 -15.55 1.34 32.27
C VAL A 7 -15.65 -0.17 32.11
N GLY A 8 -14.73 -0.77 31.38
CA GLY A 8 -14.61 -2.23 31.22
C GLY A 8 -14.88 -2.73 29.81
N SER A 9 -14.04 -3.61 29.33
CA SER A 9 -14.03 -4.39 28.06
C SER A 9 -15.05 -3.99 26.98
N GLU A 10 -14.76 -2.92 26.29
CA GLU A 10 -15.70 -2.23 25.39
C GLU A 10 -15.68 -2.77 23.96
N MET A 11 -15.64 -4.08 23.82
CA MET A 11 -15.58 -4.72 22.50
C MET A 11 -16.90 -4.72 21.74
N CYS A 12 -17.96 -4.11 22.27
CA CYS A 12 -19.25 -4.02 21.60
C CYS A 12 -19.92 -2.67 21.86
N ILE A 13 -19.35 -1.59 21.34
CA ILE A 13 -20.10 -0.34 21.23
C ILE A 13 -21.21 -0.59 20.20
N ARG A 14 -22.43 -0.76 20.70
CA ARG A 14 -23.63 -0.75 19.86
C ARG A 14 -24.21 0.63 19.94
N ASP A 15 -23.99 1.41 18.91
CA ASP A 15 -24.65 2.70 18.77
C ASP A 15 -26.16 2.49 18.63
N ARG A 16 -26.92 3.27 19.37
CA ARG A 16 -28.36 3.40 19.18
C ARG A 16 -28.63 4.74 18.55
N TYR A 17 -29.26 4.72 17.42
CA TYR A 17 -29.76 5.92 16.76
C TYR A 17 -31.27 5.81 16.58
N SER A 18 -31.95 6.94 16.53
CA SER A 18 -33.36 7.01 16.21
C SER A 18 -33.54 7.70 14.87
N THR A 19 -34.47 7.20 14.08
CA THR A 19 -34.89 7.83 12.85
C THR A 19 -36.32 8.35 12.98
N PRO A 20 -36.74 9.33 12.16
CA PRO A 20 -38.14 9.59 11.94
C PRO A 20 -38.88 8.33 11.47
N LYS A 21 -40.23 8.34 11.50
CA LYS A 21 -41.01 7.20 11.00
C LYS A 21 -40.74 6.91 9.53
N GLN A 22 -40.45 7.94 8.74
CA GLN A 22 -39.93 7.84 7.39
C GLN A 22 -38.48 8.34 7.42
N TYR A 23 -37.58 7.61 6.80
CA TYR A 23 -36.14 7.88 6.83
C TYR A 23 -35.46 7.41 5.54
N ILE A 24 -34.31 7.96 5.24
CA ILE A 24 -33.44 7.47 4.16
C ILE A 24 -32.76 6.19 4.68
N ALA A 25 -33.29 5.04 4.23
CA ALA A 25 -32.79 3.72 4.68
C ALA A 25 -31.48 3.33 4.00
N ASP A 26 -31.30 3.73 2.75
CA ASP A 26 -30.07 3.45 1.97
C ASP A 26 -29.96 4.40 0.78
N TYR A 27 -28.75 4.56 0.27
CA TYR A 27 -28.52 5.23 -1.02
C TYR A 27 -27.26 4.66 -1.70
N LYS A 28 -27.27 4.70 -3.04
CA LYS A 28 -26.14 4.29 -3.87
C LYS A 28 -25.77 5.42 -4.80
N VAL A 29 -24.51 5.84 -4.72
CA VAL A 29 -23.92 6.86 -5.60
C VAL A 29 -23.16 6.16 -6.73
N ASN A 30 -23.46 6.54 -7.97
CA ASN A 30 -22.66 6.20 -9.12
C ASN A 30 -21.98 7.48 -9.62
N ALA A 31 -20.67 7.63 -9.31
CA ALA A 31 -19.87 8.76 -9.72
C ALA A 31 -18.66 8.25 -10.52
N THR A 32 -18.81 8.24 -11.83
CA THR A 32 -17.82 7.72 -12.76
C THR A 32 -17.44 8.75 -13.82
N LEU A 33 -16.56 8.38 -14.74
CA LEU A 33 -16.15 9.23 -15.84
C LEU A 33 -16.59 8.62 -17.18
N GLU A 34 -16.80 9.46 -18.18
CA GLU A 34 -16.96 8.99 -19.55
C GLU A 34 -15.65 8.33 -20.04
N LYS A 35 -15.78 7.23 -20.80
CA LYS A 35 -14.63 6.35 -21.10
C LYS A 35 -13.81 6.75 -22.33
N GLU A 36 -14.15 7.82 -23.00
CA GLU A 36 -13.41 8.29 -24.17
C GLU A 36 -12.18 9.12 -23.77
N ARG A 37 -12.37 10.09 -22.90
CA ARG A 37 -11.34 11.04 -22.48
C ARG A 37 -11.12 11.08 -20.98
N TYR A 38 -11.99 10.44 -20.20
CA TYR A 38 -11.97 10.42 -18.73
C TYR A 38 -11.96 11.83 -18.10
N LYS A 39 -12.73 12.76 -18.68
CA LYS A 39 -12.80 14.16 -18.23
C LYS A 39 -14.14 14.52 -17.65
N ASP A 40 -15.21 14.13 -18.33
CA ASP A 40 -16.57 14.47 -17.93
C ASP A 40 -17.09 13.43 -16.93
N GLY A 41 -17.71 13.91 -15.86
CA GLY A 41 -18.32 13.08 -14.84
C GLY A 41 -19.71 12.60 -15.26
N ILE A 42 -20.02 11.37 -14.87
CA ILE A 42 -21.37 10.80 -14.94
C ILE A 42 -21.81 10.56 -13.49
N PHE A 43 -22.90 11.22 -13.09
CA PHE A 43 -23.46 11.11 -11.75
C PHE A 43 -24.84 10.46 -11.81
N GLY A 44 -25.04 9.41 -11.03
CA GLY A 44 -26.33 8.75 -10.80
C GLY A 44 -26.55 8.53 -9.31
N LEU A 45 -27.80 8.52 -8.88
CA LEU A 45 -28.17 8.37 -7.48
C LEU A 45 -29.43 7.54 -7.34
N ASP A 46 -29.34 6.48 -6.55
CA ASP A 46 -30.48 5.69 -6.09
C ASP A 46 -30.68 5.92 -4.60
N VAL A 47 -31.92 6.09 -4.17
CA VAL A 47 -32.29 6.30 -2.76
C VAL A 47 -33.43 5.38 -2.37
N THR A 48 -33.31 4.75 -1.22
CA THR A 48 -34.37 3.94 -0.60
C THR A 48 -34.91 4.69 0.61
N VAL A 49 -36.19 5.00 0.60
CA VAL A 49 -36.91 5.57 1.75
C VAL A 49 -37.62 4.46 2.49
N GLY A 50 -37.30 4.29 3.76
CA GLY A 50 -37.89 3.31 4.67
C GLY A 50 -39.08 3.88 5.46
N GLY A 51 -39.91 2.97 5.96
CA GLY A 51 -41.12 3.31 6.71
C GLY A 51 -42.35 3.57 5.84
N PRO A 52 -43.54 3.74 6.49
CA PRO A 52 -44.77 4.03 5.76
C PRO A 52 -44.66 5.36 5.05
N ALA A 53 -44.96 5.40 3.78
CA ALA A 53 -44.79 6.61 2.94
C ALA A 53 -45.84 7.70 3.18
N ASP A 54 -46.76 7.49 4.09
CA ASP A 54 -47.80 8.47 4.44
C ASP A 54 -47.14 9.73 5.02
N GLY A 55 -47.32 10.85 4.34
CA GLY A 55 -46.78 12.15 4.76
C GLY A 55 -45.38 12.49 4.25
N VAL A 56 -44.72 11.64 3.46
CA VAL A 56 -43.49 12.01 2.72
C VAL A 56 -43.87 12.63 1.38
N ALA A 57 -43.31 13.79 1.09
CA ALA A 57 -43.54 14.47 -0.20
C ALA A 57 -42.41 14.17 -1.21
N SER A 58 -41.17 14.31 -0.81
CA SER A 58 -40.04 14.22 -1.75
C SER A 58 -38.71 13.91 -1.09
N VAL A 59 -37.77 13.42 -1.91
CA VAL A 59 -36.33 13.42 -1.63
C VAL A 59 -35.68 14.43 -2.57
N SER A 60 -34.88 15.32 -2.02
CA SER A 60 -33.99 16.19 -2.79
C SER A 60 -32.52 15.89 -2.56
N TYR A 61 -31.67 16.20 -3.53
CA TYR A 61 -30.24 16.16 -3.38
C TYR A 61 -29.58 17.44 -3.91
N THR A 62 -28.43 17.75 -3.33
CA THR A 62 -27.48 18.74 -3.82
C THR A 62 -26.09 18.15 -3.83
N LEU A 63 -25.40 18.23 -4.98
CA LEU A 63 -23.99 17.87 -5.11
C LEU A 63 -23.18 19.15 -5.18
N ASN A 64 -22.26 19.33 -4.24
CA ASN A 64 -21.35 20.47 -4.18
C ASN A 64 -19.96 20.08 -4.67
N ASP A 65 -19.30 21.00 -5.40
CA ASP A 65 -17.92 20.81 -5.84
C ASP A 65 -16.92 20.88 -4.66
N PRO A 66 -15.61 20.58 -4.87
CA PRO A 66 -14.61 20.66 -3.81
C PRO A 66 -14.44 22.04 -3.16
N LEU A 67 -15.02 23.10 -3.74
CA LEU A 67 -15.05 24.45 -3.18
C LEU A 67 -16.37 24.76 -2.47
N GLY A 68 -17.27 23.77 -2.31
CA GLY A 68 -18.56 23.91 -1.68
C GLY A 68 -19.66 24.57 -2.55
N ARG A 69 -19.45 24.74 -3.85
CA ARG A 69 -20.44 25.34 -4.76
C ARG A 69 -21.36 24.27 -5.32
N PRO A 70 -22.70 24.47 -5.34
CA PRO A 70 -23.62 23.52 -5.92
C PRO A 70 -23.41 23.39 -7.43
N VAL A 71 -23.26 22.14 -7.91
CA VAL A 71 -23.04 21.82 -9.34
C VAL A 71 -24.15 20.96 -9.93
N LEU A 72 -24.85 20.18 -9.11
CA LEU A 72 -26.06 19.45 -9.47
C LEU A 72 -27.07 19.50 -8.33
N SER A 73 -28.33 19.47 -8.68
CA SER A 73 -29.43 19.27 -7.72
C SER A 73 -30.60 18.60 -8.41
N GLY A 74 -31.43 17.96 -7.62
CA GLY A 74 -32.67 17.35 -8.10
C GLY A 74 -33.62 17.06 -6.94
N GLU A 75 -34.91 16.99 -7.27
CA GLU A 75 -35.97 16.61 -6.33
C GLU A 75 -36.94 15.67 -7.00
N MET A 76 -37.32 14.60 -6.32
CA MET A 76 -38.30 13.63 -6.82
C MET A 76 -39.33 13.31 -5.73
N PRO A 77 -40.61 13.21 -6.11
CA PRO A 77 -41.68 12.82 -5.19
C PRO A 77 -41.52 11.35 -4.78
N VAL A 78 -41.79 11.07 -3.53
CA VAL A 78 -41.89 9.70 -3.01
C VAL A 78 -43.32 9.19 -3.27
N LYS A 79 -43.42 8.20 -4.17
CA LYS A 79 -44.73 7.54 -4.42
C LYS A 79 -44.85 6.38 -3.45
N SER A 80 -45.85 6.42 -2.57
CA SER A 80 -46.12 5.36 -1.59
C SER A 80 -46.37 4.02 -2.29
N ARG A 81 -45.48 3.03 -2.00
CA ARG A 81 -45.59 1.66 -2.48
C ARG A 81 -45.29 0.64 -1.35
N GLY A 82 -45.69 0.94 -0.12
CA GLY A 82 -45.46 0.07 1.04
C GLY A 82 -44.42 0.62 1.99
N LEU A 83 -43.68 -0.27 2.66
CA LEU A 83 -42.70 0.07 3.71
C LEU A 83 -41.28 0.42 3.17
N SER A 84 -41.04 0.25 1.88
CA SER A 84 -39.78 0.59 1.23
C SER A 84 -40.06 1.20 -0.13
N ASN A 85 -39.59 2.40 -0.38
CA ASN A 85 -39.79 3.15 -1.60
C ASN A 85 -38.46 3.47 -2.27
N PHE A 86 -38.27 2.96 -3.47
CA PHE A 86 -37.06 3.13 -4.24
C PHE A 86 -37.22 4.30 -5.25
N ILE A 87 -36.24 5.19 -5.27
CA ILE A 87 -36.19 6.37 -6.11
C ILE A 87 -34.86 6.37 -6.86
N THR A 88 -34.92 6.48 -8.18
CA THR A 88 -33.75 6.62 -9.04
C THR A 88 -33.72 8.01 -9.64
N PHE A 89 -32.67 8.78 -9.34
CA PHE A 89 -32.33 9.98 -10.07
C PHE A 89 -31.53 9.57 -11.32
N GLY A 90 -32.00 9.92 -12.49
CA GLY A 90 -31.36 9.57 -13.76
C GLY A 90 -29.92 10.08 -13.84
N GLU A 91 -29.10 9.45 -14.68
CA GLU A 91 -27.73 9.87 -14.91
C GLU A 91 -27.64 11.31 -15.43
N GLN A 92 -26.73 12.06 -14.84
CA GLN A 92 -26.42 13.44 -15.20
C GLN A 92 -24.94 13.59 -15.53
N ARG A 93 -24.64 14.42 -16.52
CA ARG A 93 -23.28 14.65 -16.99
C ARG A 93 -22.77 16.01 -16.48
N LEU A 94 -21.56 16.00 -15.87
CA LEU A 94 -20.82 17.20 -15.48
C LEU A 94 -19.60 17.34 -16.37
N LYS A 95 -19.40 18.51 -16.94
CA LYS A 95 -18.19 18.78 -17.73
C LYS A 95 -16.99 19.00 -16.84
N ASP A 96 -15.85 18.42 -17.25
CA ASP A 96 -14.51 18.67 -16.73
C ASP A 96 -14.42 18.61 -15.20
N VAL A 97 -14.89 17.50 -14.64
CA VAL A 97 -14.90 17.31 -13.18
C VAL A 97 -13.49 17.20 -12.60
N LYS A 98 -13.33 17.64 -11.35
CA LYS A 98 -12.14 17.33 -10.56
C LYS A 98 -12.15 15.85 -10.22
N ARG A 99 -11.28 15.08 -10.90
CA ARG A 99 -11.21 13.62 -10.75
C ARG A 99 -10.60 13.23 -9.42
N TRP A 100 -11.07 12.13 -8.86
CA TRP A 100 -10.45 11.51 -7.70
C TRP A 100 -9.38 10.50 -8.12
N SER A 101 -8.24 10.53 -7.44
CA SER A 101 -7.18 9.52 -7.49
C SER A 101 -6.38 9.53 -6.19
N ALA A 102 -5.48 8.55 -5.96
CA ALA A 102 -4.59 8.56 -4.81
C ALA A 102 -3.60 9.75 -4.81
N GLU A 103 -3.33 10.34 -5.97
CA GLU A 103 -2.48 11.52 -6.11
C GLU A 103 -3.27 12.83 -5.93
N HIS A 104 -4.51 12.86 -6.42
CA HIS A 104 -5.40 14.03 -6.38
C HIS A 104 -6.78 13.61 -5.85
N PRO A 105 -6.96 13.51 -4.51
CA PRO A 105 -8.20 13.01 -3.91
C PRO A 105 -9.30 14.08 -3.85
N ASN A 106 -9.72 14.57 -5.01
CA ASN A 106 -10.76 15.58 -5.10
C ASN A 106 -12.13 15.00 -4.74
N LEU A 107 -12.80 15.55 -3.75
CA LEU A 107 -14.08 15.11 -3.26
C LEU A 107 -15.15 16.18 -3.43
N TYR A 108 -16.30 15.76 -3.91
CA TYR A 108 -17.54 16.50 -3.92
C TYR A 108 -18.35 16.12 -2.68
N THR A 109 -19.29 16.96 -2.26
CA THR A 109 -20.17 16.67 -1.13
C THR A 109 -21.62 16.49 -1.62
N LEU A 110 -22.16 15.29 -1.41
CA LEU A 110 -23.57 14.99 -1.64
C LEU A 110 -24.34 15.26 -0.35
N VAL A 111 -25.40 16.04 -0.44
CA VAL A 111 -26.40 16.26 0.61
C VAL A 111 -27.74 15.73 0.13
N LEU A 112 -28.38 14.89 0.93
CA LEU A 112 -29.72 14.35 0.71
C LEU A 112 -30.67 14.89 1.77
N GLU A 113 -31.85 15.32 1.35
CA GLU A 113 -32.91 15.81 2.24
C GLU A 113 -34.19 15.04 1.99
N LEU A 114 -34.81 14.56 3.06
CA LEU A 114 -36.15 14.02 3.05
C LEU A 114 -37.15 15.10 3.52
N LYS A 115 -38.19 15.35 2.73
CA LYS A 115 -39.16 16.39 3.01
C LYS A 115 -40.54 15.78 3.24
N ASN A 116 -41.28 16.34 4.21
CA ASN A 116 -42.67 15.97 4.45
C ASN A 116 -43.63 16.63 3.46
N ALA A 117 -44.92 16.30 3.54
CA ALA A 117 -45.96 16.86 2.68
C ALA A 117 -46.12 18.40 2.77
N GLY A 118 -45.68 18.99 3.87
CA GLY A 118 -45.64 20.45 4.06
C GLY A 118 -44.36 21.10 3.53
N GLY A 119 -43.45 20.35 2.89
CA GLY A 119 -42.17 20.85 2.37
C GLY A 119 -41.06 21.05 3.42
N GLN A 120 -41.27 20.64 4.68
CA GLN A 120 -40.28 20.75 5.74
C GLN A 120 -39.31 19.59 5.64
N VAL A 121 -38.01 19.89 5.78
CA VAL A 121 -36.93 18.88 5.86
C VAL A 121 -37.05 18.13 7.18
N THR A 122 -37.19 16.81 7.11
CA THR A 122 -37.30 15.91 8.29
C THR A 122 -36.04 15.11 8.56
N GLU A 123 -35.19 14.93 7.55
CA GLU A 123 -33.91 14.23 7.67
C GLU A 123 -32.91 14.80 6.65
N VAL A 124 -31.64 14.85 7.08
CA VAL A 124 -30.50 15.21 6.22
C VAL A 124 -29.43 14.14 6.39
N THR A 125 -28.94 13.60 5.30
CA THR A 125 -27.81 12.68 5.25
C THR A 125 -26.96 12.96 4.00
N GLY A 126 -25.86 12.23 3.82
CA GLY A 126 -25.03 12.35 2.62
C GLY A 126 -23.66 11.74 2.78
N CYS A 127 -22.82 11.95 1.76
CA CYS A 127 -21.44 11.44 1.75
C CYS A 127 -20.52 12.30 0.89
N GLU A 128 -19.23 12.01 0.99
CA GLU A 128 -18.23 12.51 0.05
C GLU A 128 -18.24 11.66 -1.22
N VAL A 129 -18.11 12.30 -2.39
CA VAL A 129 -18.22 11.68 -3.70
C VAL A 129 -16.97 11.96 -4.52
N GLY A 130 -16.31 10.92 -5.01
CA GLY A 130 -15.16 11.04 -5.91
C GLY A 130 -15.48 10.55 -7.32
N PHE A 131 -15.33 11.41 -8.31
CA PHE A 131 -15.48 11.02 -9.71
C PHE A 131 -14.24 10.27 -10.19
N ARG A 132 -14.39 8.96 -10.44
CA ARG A 132 -13.31 8.11 -10.94
C ARG A 132 -13.85 6.89 -11.67
N THR A 133 -13.01 6.28 -12.54
CA THR A 133 -13.20 4.91 -13.03
C THR A 133 -12.20 3.97 -12.35
N SER A 134 -12.60 2.72 -12.20
CA SER A 134 -11.73 1.61 -11.81
C SER A 134 -12.08 0.41 -12.68
N GLU A 135 -11.18 -0.03 -13.53
CA GLU A 135 -11.51 -1.03 -14.54
C GLU A 135 -10.30 -1.87 -14.95
N ILE A 136 -10.56 -3.06 -15.49
CA ILE A 136 -9.56 -3.81 -16.25
C ILE A 136 -9.71 -3.43 -17.72
N LYS A 137 -8.64 -2.89 -18.30
CA LYS A 137 -8.59 -2.47 -19.71
C LYS A 137 -7.32 -3.00 -20.35
N ASP A 138 -7.46 -3.70 -21.45
CA ASP A 138 -6.33 -4.31 -22.18
C ASP A 138 -5.42 -5.15 -21.28
N GLY A 139 -6.03 -5.97 -20.38
CA GLY A 139 -5.34 -6.82 -19.41
C GLY A 139 -4.64 -6.06 -18.27
N ARG A 140 -4.92 -4.76 -18.08
CA ARG A 140 -4.32 -3.93 -17.06
C ARG A 140 -5.36 -3.31 -16.14
N PHE A 141 -5.04 -3.22 -14.86
CA PHE A 141 -5.82 -2.48 -13.89
C PHE A 141 -5.59 -0.97 -14.10
N CYS A 142 -6.66 -0.24 -14.34
CA CYS A 142 -6.63 1.18 -14.68
C CYS A 142 -7.51 2.00 -13.72
N ILE A 143 -7.01 3.16 -13.33
CA ILE A 143 -7.76 4.24 -12.69
C ILE A 143 -7.85 5.40 -13.68
N ASN A 144 -9.06 5.92 -13.90
CA ASN A 144 -9.29 7.03 -14.85
C ASN A 144 -8.65 6.78 -16.23
N GLY A 145 -8.70 5.53 -16.70
CA GLY A 145 -8.13 5.08 -17.97
C GLY A 145 -6.61 4.91 -17.99
N VAL A 146 -5.90 5.21 -16.90
CA VAL A 146 -4.44 5.08 -16.78
C VAL A 146 -4.09 3.81 -16.03
N PRO A 147 -3.22 2.92 -16.56
CA PRO A 147 -2.70 1.79 -15.81
C PRO A 147 -1.90 2.26 -14.61
N VAL A 148 -2.19 1.73 -13.43
CA VAL A 148 -1.55 2.15 -12.18
C VAL A 148 -0.77 0.99 -11.56
N LEU A 149 0.32 1.31 -10.85
CA LEU A 149 1.06 0.34 -10.04
C LEU A 149 0.54 0.35 -8.59
N VAL A 150 0.23 -0.84 -8.08
CA VAL A 150 -0.18 -1.05 -6.69
C VAL A 150 1.06 -1.02 -5.80
N LYS A 151 1.31 0.11 -5.15
CA LYS A 151 2.37 0.34 -4.15
C LYS A 151 1.74 0.16 -2.78
N GLY A 152 1.39 -1.09 -2.47
CA GLY A 152 0.46 -1.42 -1.41
C GLY A 152 1.09 -1.99 -0.15
N THR A 153 0.26 -2.00 0.91
CA THR A 153 0.47 -2.77 2.12
C THR A 153 -0.85 -3.37 2.59
N ASN A 154 -0.77 -4.51 3.29
CA ASN A 154 -1.90 -5.07 4.03
C ASN A 154 -2.02 -4.38 5.38
N ARG A 155 -3.22 -4.21 5.91
CA ARG A 155 -3.43 -3.57 7.20
C ARG A 155 -4.45 -4.32 8.03
N HIS A 156 -4.01 -4.80 9.19
CA HIS A 156 -4.89 -5.22 10.28
C HIS A 156 -5.34 -4.03 11.13
N GLU A 157 -6.54 -4.08 11.68
CA GLU A 157 -6.92 -3.20 12.80
C GLU A 157 -6.26 -3.72 14.08
N HIS A 158 -5.12 -3.11 14.42
CA HIS A 158 -4.34 -3.47 15.59
C HIS A 158 -3.62 -2.26 16.17
N SER A 159 -3.53 -2.24 17.48
CA SER A 159 -2.74 -1.28 18.26
C SER A 159 -2.00 -1.99 19.38
N GLN A 160 -1.05 -1.32 20.00
CA GLN A 160 -0.35 -1.83 21.20
C GLN A 160 -1.29 -2.17 22.37
N LEU A 161 -2.55 -1.73 22.33
CA LEU A 161 -3.56 -1.95 23.37
C LEU A 161 -4.64 -2.99 22.99
N GLY A 162 -4.62 -3.45 21.75
CA GLY A 162 -5.59 -4.42 21.26
C GLY A 162 -6.05 -4.17 19.83
N ARG A 163 -7.18 -4.75 19.47
CA ARG A 163 -7.72 -4.72 18.12
C ARG A 163 -8.67 -3.55 17.84
N THR A 164 -8.78 -2.62 18.78
CA THR A 164 -9.49 -1.36 18.58
C THR A 164 -8.47 -0.27 18.32
N VAL A 165 -8.60 0.42 17.20
CA VAL A 165 -7.67 1.47 16.75
C VAL A 165 -8.33 2.81 16.92
N SER A 166 -7.66 3.76 17.60
CA SER A 166 -8.19 5.12 17.76
C SER A 166 -8.15 5.90 16.45
N LYS A 167 -8.93 6.98 16.38
CA LYS A 167 -8.92 7.86 15.20
C LYS A 167 -7.55 8.48 14.95
N GLU A 168 -6.88 8.91 16.01
CA GLU A 168 -5.54 9.51 15.97
C GLU A 168 -4.51 8.52 15.42
N LEU A 169 -4.63 7.24 15.79
CA LEU A 169 -3.72 6.21 15.31
C LEU A 169 -4.01 5.85 13.85
N MET A 170 -5.28 5.86 13.42
CA MET A 170 -5.63 5.72 12.00
C MET A 170 -5.10 6.90 11.16
N GLU A 171 -5.18 8.11 11.67
CA GLU A 171 -4.61 9.30 11.02
C GLU A 171 -3.08 9.20 10.93
N GLN A 172 -2.42 8.67 11.95
CA GLN A 172 -0.99 8.39 11.90
C GLN A 172 -0.64 7.33 10.86
N ASP A 173 -1.45 6.26 10.73
CA ASP A 173 -1.28 5.25 9.67
C ASP A 173 -1.34 5.90 8.28
N ILE A 174 -2.37 6.69 7.99
CA ILE A 174 -2.51 7.42 6.71
C ILE A 174 -1.30 8.32 6.46
N ARG A 175 -0.91 9.10 7.46
CA ARG A 175 0.22 10.01 7.36
C ARG A 175 1.51 9.25 7.02
N LEU A 176 1.82 8.19 7.73
CA LEU A 176 3.01 7.38 7.48
C LEU A 176 2.95 6.71 6.10
N MET A 177 1.83 6.14 5.70
CA MET A 177 1.70 5.54 4.36
C MET A 177 2.01 6.55 3.26
N LYS A 178 1.49 7.78 3.37
CA LYS A 178 1.80 8.86 2.39
C LYS A 178 3.27 9.28 2.43
N LEU A 179 3.89 9.39 3.61
CA LEU A 179 5.30 9.72 3.78
C LEU A 179 6.24 8.66 3.18
N TYR A 180 5.80 7.41 3.12
CA TYR A 180 6.60 6.29 2.62
C TYR A 180 6.16 5.80 1.23
N ASN A 181 5.48 6.66 0.45
CA ASN A 181 5.11 6.42 -0.95
C ASN A 181 4.12 5.26 -1.18
N ILE A 182 3.41 4.83 -0.15
CA ILE A 182 2.34 3.84 -0.26
C ILE A 182 1.11 4.52 -0.86
N ASN A 183 0.53 3.92 -1.90
CA ASN A 183 -0.67 4.44 -2.56
C ASN A 183 -1.89 3.53 -2.39
N THR A 184 -1.71 2.33 -1.87
CA THR A 184 -2.77 1.31 -1.78
C THR A 184 -2.74 0.61 -0.42
N VAL A 185 -3.93 0.34 0.13
CA VAL A 185 -4.10 -0.50 1.32
C VAL A 185 -5.09 -1.63 1.02
N ARG A 186 -4.76 -2.85 1.44
CA ARG A 186 -5.71 -3.96 1.51
C ARG A 186 -6.17 -4.11 2.95
N ASN A 187 -7.48 -4.03 3.16
CA ASN A 187 -8.09 -4.28 4.47
C ASN A 187 -8.04 -5.78 4.76
N SER A 188 -7.00 -6.23 5.41
CA SER A 188 -6.78 -7.64 5.72
C SER A 188 -7.33 -7.99 7.10
N HIS A 189 -8.26 -8.93 7.27
CA HIS A 189 -8.98 -9.63 6.20
C HIS A 189 -10.48 -9.46 6.45
N TYR A 190 -10.91 -8.22 6.61
CA TYR A 190 -12.27 -7.85 7.00
C TYR A 190 -12.52 -6.35 6.77
N PRO A 191 -13.80 -5.93 6.61
CA PRO A 191 -14.15 -4.52 6.65
C PRO A 191 -13.79 -3.89 7.99
N THR A 192 -13.09 -2.74 7.95
CA THR A 192 -12.52 -2.06 9.11
C THR A 192 -13.42 -0.91 9.61
N ASP A 193 -12.93 -0.05 10.52
CA ASP A 193 -13.68 1.09 11.05
C ASP A 193 -14.12 2.04 9.92
N PRO A 194 -15.37 2.55 9.91
CA PRO A 194 -15.83 3.50 8.89
C PRO A 194 -15.01 4.77 8.78
N TYR A 195 -14.33 5.19 9.83
CA TYR A 195 -13.45 6.35 9.80
C TYR A 195 -12.23 6.12 8.90
N TRP A 196 -11.69 4.88 8.87
CA TRP A 196 -10.60 4.50 8.00
C TRP A 196 -10.92 4.71 6.52
N TYR A 197 -12.13 4.35 6.08
CA TYR A 197 -12.58 4.55 4.69
C TYR A 197 -12.62 6.03 4.34
N ARG A 198 -13.15 6.87 5.22
CA ARG A 198 -13.17 8.33 5.02
C ARG A 198 -11.77 8.93 4.95
N LEU A 199 -10.83 8.42 5.73
CA LEU A 199 -9.43 8.84 5.65
C LEU A 199 -8.83 8.46 4.29
N CYS A 200 -9.07 7.24 3.80
CA CYS A 200 -8.59 6.81 2.48
C CYS A 200 -9.21 7.66 1.36
N ASP A 201 -10.50 8.00 1.44
CA ASP A 201 -11.18 8.90 0.49
C ASP A 201 -10.52 10.28 0.47
N ARG A 202 -10.29 10.89 1.63
CA ARG A 202 -9.82 12.27 1.80
C ARG A 202 -8.33 12.46 1.52
N TYR A 203 -7.51 11.48 1.89
CA TYR A 203 -6.06 11.60 1.76
C TYR A 203 -5.48 10.86 0.55
N GLY A 204 -6.33 10.14 -0.18
CA GLY A 204 -5.97 9.46 -1.41
C GLY A 204 -5.13 8.21 -1.18
N LEU A 205 -5.76 7.13 -0.69
CA LEU A 205 -5.25 5.79 -0.80
C LEU A 205 -6.24 4.93 -1.60
N TYR A 206 -5.76 4.17 -2.56
CA TYR A 206 -6.56 3.13 -3.18
C TYR A 206 -6.82 2.04 -2.14
N MET A 207 -8.04 1.53 -2.10
CA MET A 207 -8.43 0.50 -1.14
C MET A 207 -8.86 -0.76 -1.85
N ILE A 208 -8.33 -1.89 -1.39
CA ILE A 208 -8.84 -3.22 -1.67
C ILE A 208 -9.64 -3.62 -0.44
N ASP A 209 -10.97 -3.54 -0.54
CA ASP A 209 -11.85 -3.89 0.58
C ASP A 209 -12.20 -5.37 0.54
N GLU A 210 -12.09 -6.07 1.68
CA GLU A 210 -12.15 -7.51 1.72
C GLU A 210 -13.28 -8.03 2.62
N ALA A 211 -14.01 -9.01 2.11
CA ALA A 211 -15.04 -9.70 2.86
C ALA A 211 -14.41 -10.53 3.99
N ASN A 212 -15.04 -10.50 5.17
CA ASN A 212 -14.60 -11.26 6.33
C ASN A 212 -14.83 -12.78 6.14
N ILE A 213 -14.09 -13.37 5.21
CA ILE A 213 -14.12 -14.80 4.91
C ILE A 213 -12.69 -15.34 4.91
N GLU A 214 -12.37 -16.10 5.95
CA GLU A 214 -11.12 -16.84 6.05
C GLU A 214 -11.36 -18.17 6.76
N SER A 215 -10.85 -19.27 6.19
CA SER A 215 -10.98 -20.60 6.76
C SER A 215 -9.72 -21.43 6.52
N HIS A 216 -8.55 -20.80 6.60
CA HIS A 216 -7.23 -21.40 6.32
C HIS A 216 -7.01 -22.74 7.06
N GLY A 217 -7.40 -22.80 8.34
CA GLY A 217 -7.27 -24.00 9.18
C GLY A 217 -8.04 -25.22 8.67
N MET A 218 -9.04 -25.03 7.79
CA MET A 218 -9.79 -26.13 7.14
C MET A 218 -9.10 -26.65 5.87
N GLY A 219 -7.99 -26.03 5.46
CA GLY A 219 -7.26 -26.35 4.23
C GLY A 219 -8.05 -26.01 2.96
N TYR A 220 -7.50 -26.43 1.82
CA TYR A 220 -8.03 -26.11 0.49
C TYR A 220 -8.59 -27.31 -0.26
N GLY A 221 -8.52 -28.49 0.36
CA GLY A 221 -9.01 -29.77 -0.17
C GLY A 221 -10.54 -29.91 -0.13
N PRO A 222 -11.06 -31.15 -0.14
CA PRO A 222 -12.51 -31.43 -0.10
C PRO A 222 -13.21 -30.89 1.16
N ALA A 223 -12.49 -30.77 2.29
CA ALA A 223 -13.02 -30.27 3.56
C ALA A 223 -13.09 -28.74 3.63
N SER A 224 -12.64 -28.02 2.60
CA SER A 224 -12.72 -26.56 2.56
C SER A 224 -14.17 -26.08 2.63
N LEU A 225 -14.44 -25.11 3.50
CA LEU A 225 -15.76 -24.49 3.63
C LEU A 225 -16.23 -23.80 2.35
N ALA A 226 -15.32 -23.44 1.45
CA ALA A 226 -15.65 -22.90 0.13
C ALA A 226 -16.47 -23.86 -0.75
N LYS A 227 -16.36 -25.17 -0.51
CA LYS A 227 -16.99 -26.25 -1.28
C LYS A 227 -18.23 -26.79 -0.61
N ASP A 228 -18.42 -26.53 0.67
CA ASP A 228 -19.58 -26.99 1.44
C ASP A 228 -20.72 -25.97 1.31
N SER A 229 -21.74 -26.31 0.54
CA SER A 229 -22.90 -25.44 0.28
C SER A 229 -23.70 -25.05 1.53
N THR A 230 -23.54 -25.76 2.65
CA THR A 230 -24.18 -25.39 3.93
C THR A 230 -23.63 -24.05 4.47
N TRP A 231 -22.43 -23.64 4.05
CA TRP A 231 -21.80 -22.38 4.38
C TRP A 231 -22.09 -21.24 3.39
N LEU A 232 -22.88 -21.50 2.32
CA LEU A 232 -23.19 -20.51 1.29
C LEU A 232 -23.81 -19.26 1.89
N THR A 233 -24.80 -19.38 2.75
CA THR A 233 -25.47 -18.23 3.40
C THR A 233 -24.47 -17.36 4.16
N ALA A 234 -23.52 -17.98 4.87
CA ALA A 234 -22.50 -17.24 5.63
C ALA A 234 -21.52 -16.50 4.71
N HIS A 235 -21.12 -17.08 3.57
CA HIS A 235 -20.29 -16.42 2.57
C HIS A 235 -21.03 -15.23 1.94
N MET A 236 -22.27 -15.46 1.51
CA MET A 236 -23.11 -14.43 0.89
C MET A 236 -23.36 -13.26 1.84
N ASP A 237 -23.73 -13.51 3.11
CA ASP A 237 -23.99 -12.46 4.08
C ASP A 237 -22.77 -11.54 4.31
N ARG A 238 -21.56 -12.12 4.41
CA ARG A 238 -20.33 -11.35 4.56
C ARG A 238 -20.01 -10.48 3.35
N THR A 239 -20.15 -11.04 2.16
CA THR A 239 -19.92 -10.30 0.91
C THR A 239 -20.97 -9.20 0.72
N HIS A 240 -22.26 -9.47 1.01
CA HIS A 240 -23.33 -8.49 0.98
C HIS A 240 -23.04 -7.33 1.93
N ARG A 241 -22.71 -7.61 3.20
CA ARG A 241 -22.47 -6.58 4.22
C ARG A 241 -21.26 -5.72 3.87
N MET A 242 -20.18 -6.30 3.36
CA MET A 242 -19.04 -5.53 2.87
C MET A 242 -19.48 -4.55 1.80
N TYR A 243 -20.16 -5.02 0.77
CA TYR A 243 -20.59 -4.19 -0.35
C TYR A 243 -21.60 -3.10 0.08
N GLU A 244 -22.69 -3.46 0.75
CA GLU A 244 -23.76 -2.53 1.11
C GLU A 244 -23.25 -1.43 2.05
N ARG A 245 -22.37 -1.78 2.99
CA ARG A 245 -21.77 -0.83 3.90
C ARG A 245 -20.84 0.16 3.19
N SER A 246 -20.07 -0.30 2.22
CA SER A 246 -18.90 0.43 1.74
C SER A 246 -19.03 0.94 0.29
N LYS A 247 -20.11 0.61 -0.43
CA LYS A 247 -20.30 0.86 -1.86
C LYS A 247 -20.07 2.32 -2.32
N ASN A 248 -20.29 3.30 -1.44
CA ASN A 248 -20.21 4.73 -1.77
C ASN A 248 -18.82 5.34 -1.60
N HIS A 249 -17.82 4.59 -1.11
CA HIS A 249 -16.46 5.09 -0.91
C HIS A 249 -15.65 5.10 -2.22
N PRO A 250 -15.18 6.26 -2.70
CA PRO A 250 -14.37 6.33 -3.92
C PRO A 250 -12.99 5.68 -3.78
N ALA A 251 -12.43 5.59 -2.57
CA ALA A 251 -11.16 4.93 -2.32
C ALA A 251 -11.17 3.44 -2.66
N ILE A 252 -12.32 2.77 -2.52
CA ILE A 252 -12.44 1.35 -2.89
C ILE A 252 -12.35 1.22 -4.39
N VAL A 253 -11.28 0.62 -4.87
CA VAL A 253 -11.02 0.42 -6.30
C VAL A 253 -11.07 -1.05 -6.71
N ILE A 254 -10.94 -1.97 -5.76
CA ILE A 254 -11.04 -3.42 -5.95
C ILE A 254 -11.82 -4.00 -4.78
N TRP A 255 -12.72 -4.93 -5.07
CA TRP A 255 -13.38 -5.78 -4.10
C TRP A 255 -12.65 -7.11 -3.97
N SER A 256 -12.44 -7.60 -2.75
CA SER A 256 -11.84 -8.90 -2.48
C SER A 256 -12.84 -9.80 -1.77
N LEU A 257 -12.99 -11.03 -2.28
CA LEU A 257 -14.02 -11.96 -1.78
C LEU A 257 -13.63 -12.62 -0.45
N GLY A 258 -12.36 -12.57 -0.07
CA GLY A 258 -11.87 -13.18 1.16
C GLY A 258 -10.40 -13.55 1.08
N ASN A 259 -9.93 -14.28 2.11
CA ASN A 259 -8.56 -14.69 2.29
C ASN A 259 -8.47 -16.18 2.59
N GLU A 260 -7.51 -16.87 1.97
CA GLU A 260 -7.04 -18.24 2.29
C GLU A 260 -8.13 -19.24 2.71
N ALA A 261 -9.26 -19.24 1.99
CA ALA A 261 -10.40 -20.09 2.33
C ALA A 261 -10.68 -21.22 1.30
N GLY A 262 -9.76 -21.46 0.36
CA GLY A 262 -9.98 -22.37 -0.76
C GLY A 262 -10.88 -21.75 -1.83
N ASN A 263 -11.19 -22.50 -2.88
CA ASN A 263 -12.13 -22.07 -3.93
C ASN A 263 -13.19 -23.15 -4.20
N GLY A 264 -14.40 -22.70 -4.52
CA GLY A 264 -15.53 -23.58 -4.82
C GLY A 264 -16.83 -22.79 -4.94
N ILE A 265 -17.93 -23.51 -4.92
CA ILE A 265 -19.27 -22.99 -5.22
C ILE A 265 -19.63 -21.74 -4.40
N ASN A 266 -19.20 -21.63 -3.15
CA ASN A 266 -19.54 -20.49 -2.30
C ASN A 266 -18.89 -19.21 -2.81
N PHE A 267 -17.61 -19.25 -3.22
CA PHE A 267 -16.93 -18.09 -3.81
C PHE A 267 -17.38 -17.80 -5.24
N GLU A 268 -17.76 -18.81 -6.01
CA GLU A 268 -18.38 -18.61 -7.32
C GLU A 268 -19.68 -17.81 -7.18
N ARG A 269 -20.54 -18.19 -6.22
CA ARG A 269 -21.81 -17.50 -5.97
C ARG A 269 -21.61 -16.08 -5.42
N THR A 270 -20.64 -15.84 -4.54
CA THR A 270 -20.34 -14.49 -4.07
C THR A 270 -19.81 -13.60 -5.20
N TYR A 271 -18.96 -14.13 -6.07
CA TYR A 271 -18.49 -13.42 -7.27
C TYR A 271 -19.64 -13.07 -8.20
N ASP A 272 -20.45 -14.06 -8.59
CA ASP A 272 -21.57 -13.85 -9.51
C ASP A 272 -22.55 -12.80 -8.98
N TRP A 273 -22.89 -12.86 -7.69
CA TRP A 273 -23.74 -11.88 -7.07
C TRP A 273 -23.11 -10.47 -7.09
N LEU A 274 -21.86 -10.35 -6.65
CA LEU A 274 -21.19 -9.06 -6.59
C LEU A 274 -21.07 -8.44 -7.98
N LYS A 275 -20.74 -9.24 -9.01
CA LYS A 275 -20.73 -8.77 -10.41
C LYS A 275 -22.12 -8.44 -10.94
N SER A 276 -23.21 -8.94 -10.36
CA SER A 276 -24.56 -8.58 -10.74
C SER A 276 -24.96 -7.18 -10.29
N VAL A 277 -24.50 -6.75 -9.10
CA VAL A 277 -24.85 -5.47 -8.46
C VAL A 277 -23.79 -4.38 -8.62
N GLU A 278 -22.53 -4.79 -8.91
CA GLU A 278 -21.36 -3.91 -9.03
C GLU A 278 -20.69 -4.07 -10.40
N LYS A 279 -20.78 -3.01 -11.20
CA LYS A 279 -20.23 -2.97 -12.56
C LYS A 279 -19.01 -2.06 -12.71
N SER A 280 -18.72 -1.26 -11.67
CA SER A 280 -17.76 -0.15 -11.76
C SER A 280 -16.38 -0.48 -11.20
N ARG A 281 -16.20 -1.67 -10.58
CA ARG A 281 -14.96 -2.08 -9.94
C ARG A 281 -14.65 -3.54 -10.22
N PRO A 282 -13.37 -3.91 -10.40
CA PRO A 282 -12.96 -5.30 -10.48
C PRO A 282 -13.11 -6.02 -9.13
N VAL A 283 -13.23 -7.34 -9.22
CA VAL A 283 -13.30 -8.26 -8.09
C VAL A 283 -12.09 -9.19 -8.13
N GLN A 284 -11.40 -9.37 -7.00
CA GLN A 284 -10.30 -10.31 -6.86
C GLN A 284 -10.58 -11.39 -5.83
N TYR A 285 -9.96 -12.55 -6.02
CA TYR A 285 -9.85 -13.61 -5.02
C TYR A 285 -8.62 -14.49 -5.30
N GLU A 286 -7.70 -14.60 -4.33
CA GLU A 286 -6.39 -15.23 -4.54
C GLU A 286 -6.47 -16.74 -4.81
N ARG A 287 -7.43 -17.45 -4.17
CA ARG A 287 -7.64 -18.90 -4.39
C ARG A 287 -8.46 -19.23 -5.63
N ALA A 288 -9.03 -18.23 -6.28
CA ALA A 288 -9.61 -18.43 -7.61
C ALA A 288 -8.55 -18.71 -8.67
N GLU A 289 -7.30 -18.29 -8.42
CA GLU A 289 -6.19 -18.48 -9.37
C GLU A 289 -6.55 -17.94 -10.77
N GLN A 290 -6.62 -18.81 -11.78
CA GLN A 290 -7.06 -18.47 -13.13
C GLN A 290 -8.51 -18.88 -13.44
N ASN A 291 -9.30 -19.31 -12.42
CA ASN A 291 -10.71 -19.59 -12.60
C ASN A 291 -11.50 -18.31 -12.91
N TYR A 292 -12.75 -18.46 -13.38
CA TYR A 292 -13.56 -17.33 -13.86
C TYR A 292 -13.94 -16.32 -12.75
N ASN A 293 -13.97 -16.77 -11.50
CA ASN A 293 -14.46 -15.99 -10.37
C ASN A 293 -13.42 -15.03 -9.75
N THR A 294 -12.61 -14.42 -10.60
CA THR A 294 -11.70 -13.30 -10.29
C THR A 294 -11.39 -12.50 -11.56
N ASP A 295 -11.35 -11.19 -11.47
CA ASP A 295 -10.96 -10.30 -12.57
C ASP A 295 -9.44 -10.07 -12.62
N ILE A 296 -8.72 -10.38 -11.53
CA ILE A 296 -7.29 -10.16 -11.35
C ILE A 296 -6.63 -11.50 -11.03
N TYR A 297 -5.51 -11.82 -11.66
CA TYR A 297 -4.67 -12.94 -11.21
C TYR A 297 -3.92 -12.51 -9.95
N CYS A 298 -4.61 -12.68 -8.84
CA CYS A 298 -4.18 -12.25 -7.52
C CYS A 298 -3.54 -13.44 -6.79
N ARG A 299 -2.27 -13.30 -6.36
CA ARG A 299 -1.52 -14.40 -5.72
C ARG A 299 -0.80 -13.89 -4.47
N MET A 300 -0.33 -14.84 -3.65
CA MET A 300 0.49 -14.60 -2.47
C MET A 300 1.88 -15.18 -2.67
N TYR A 301 2.90 -14.43 -2.24
CA TYR A 301 4.30 -14.87 -2.09
C TYR A 301 4.89 -15.58 -3.32
N ARG A 302 4.43 -15.26 -4.52
CA ARG A 302 5.04 -15.79 -5.73
C ARG A 302 6.43 -15.22 -5.93
N SER A 303 7.38 -16.09 -6.23
CA SER A 303 8.74 -15.67 -6.57
C SER A 303 8.77 -14.87 -7.88
N VAL A 304 9.82 -14.10 -8.07
CA VAL A 304 10.06 -13.35 -9.31
C VAL A 304 10.00 -14.26 -10.54
N ASP A 305 10.52 -15.49 -10.45
CA ASP A 305 10.52 -16.45 -11.56
C ASP A 305 9.12 -17.00 -11.86
N GLU A 306 8.30 -17.27 -10.84
CA GLU A 306 6.90 -17.67 -11.04
C GLU A 306 6.08 -16.54 -11.68
N ILE A 307 6.36 -15.27 -11.33
CA ILE A 307 5.73 -14.12 -11.97
C ILE A 307 6.12 -14.06 -13.45
N LYS A 308 7.42 -14.15 -13.76
CA LYS A 308 7.92 -14.19 -15.15
C LYS A 308 7.32 -15.35 -15.92
N ALA A 309 7.17 -16.52 -15.29
CA ALA A 309 6.55 -17.69 -15.92
C ALA A 309 5.07 -17.45 -16.26
N TYR A 310 4.30 -16.79 -15.38
CA TYR A 310 2.93 -16.37 -15.71
C TYR A 310 2.92 -15.40 -16.90
N LEU A 311 3.75 -14.35 -16.85
CA LEU A 311 3.80 -13.31 -17.87
C LEU A 311 4.28 -13.82 -19.25
N ALA A 312 4.96 -14.96 -19.29
CA ALA A 312 5.38 -15.63 -20.53
C ALA A 312 4.29 -16.53 -21.16
N GLN A 313 3.18 -16.76 -20.47
CA GLN A 313 2.08 -17.55 -21.01
C GLN A 313 1.43 -16.82 -22.19
N LYS A 314 0.96 -17.60 -23.16
CA LYS A 314 0.12 -17.08 -24.23
C LYS A 314 -1.30 -16.84 -23.69
N ASP A 315 -1.97 -15.85 -24.24
CA ASP A 315 -3.39 -15.57 -23.97
C ASP A 315 -3.72 -15.14 -22.53
N ILE A 316 -2.76 -14.57 -21.79
CA ILE A 316 -3.06 -13.89 -20.53
C ILE A 316 -3.89 -12.63 -20.80
N TYR A 317 -4.96 -12.47 -20.03
CA TYR A 317 -5.89 -11.35 -20.18
C TYR A 317 -6.17 -10.62 -18.86
N ARG A 318 -5.62 -11.12 -17.76
CA ARG A 318 -5.77 -10.54 -16.42
C ARG A 318 -4.48 -9.89 -15.96
N PRO A 319 -4.54 -8.74 -15.27
CA PRO A 319 -3.37 -8.20 -14.61
C PRO A 319 -2.92 -9.12 -13.49
N PHE A 320 -1.61 -9.15 -13.26
CA PHE A 320 -1.01 -9.82 -12.12
C PHE A 320 -0.79 -8.81 -10.99
N ILE A 321 -1.38 -9.06 -9.82
CA ILE A 321 -1.21 -8.24 -8.61
C ILE A 321 -1.00 -9.18 -7.42
N LEU A 322 0.06 -8.98 -6.63
CA LEU A 322 0.28 -9.73 -5.41
C LEU A 322 -0.56 -9.15 -4.27
N CYS A 323 -1.53 -9.90 -3.74
CA CYS A 323 -2.24 -9.44 -2.54
C CYS A 323 -1.38 -9.52 -1.27
N GLU A 324 -0.34 -10.38 -1.28
CA GLU A 324 0.66 -10.47 -0.22
C GLU A 324 2.02 -10.83 -0.79
N TYR A 325 3.06 -10.12 -0.36
CA TYR A 325 4.44 -10.43 -0.72
C TYR A 325 5.45 -9.84 0.28
N VAL A 326 6.71 -10.23 0.14
CA VAL A 326 7.89 -9.74 0.86
C VAL A 326 7.73 -9.65 2.38
N HIS A 327 7.07 -10.59 2.99
CA HIS A 327 6.81 -10.74 4.43
C HIS A 327 7.77 -9.95 5.33
N ALA A 328 7.29 -8.85 5.94
CA ALA A 328 8.12 -7.81 6.57
C ALA A 328 8.56 -8.15 8.00
N MET A 329 8.64 -9.43 8.34
CA MET A 329 9.03 -9.90 9.66
C MET A 329 10.52 -9.71 9.92
N GLY A 330 10.87 -9.10 11.05
CA GLY A 330 12.25 -8.92 11.47
C GLY A 330 13.07 -8.08 10.49
N ASN A 331 14.27 -8.51 10.14
CA ASN A 331 15.14 -7.82 9.19
C ASN A 331 14.83 -8.26 7.76
N SER A 332 13.69 -7.83 7.25
CA SER A 332 13.09 -8.32 6.01
C SER A 332 12.95 -7.27 4.92
N VAL A 333 12.03 -7.51 4.02
CA VAL A 333 11.73 -6.99 2.67
C VAL A 333 12.87 -7.16 1.66
N GLY A 334 13.78 -8.12 1.89
CA GLY A 334 14.80 -8.47 0.90
C GLY A 334 14.20 -8.92 -0.43
N GLY A 335 14.88 -8.56 -1.54
CA GLY A 335 14.40 -8.89 -2.88
C GLY A 335 13.28 -7.98 -3.41
N LEU A 336 12.88 -6.93 -2.68
CA LEU A 336 11.81 -6.01 -3.10
C LEU A 336 12.14 -5.33 -4.44
N LYS A 337 13.40 -4.96 -4.65
CA LYS A 337 13.84 -4.34 -5.91
C LYS A 337 13.65 -5.27 -7.11
N GLU A 338 13.96 -6.55 -6.98
CA GLU A 338 13.84 -7.54 -8.04
C GLU A 338 12.37 -7.74 -8.47
N TYR A 339 11.43 -7.69 -7.53
CA TYR A 339 10.00 -7.65 -7.84
C TYR A 339 9.64 -6.40 -8.64
N TRP A 340 10.13 -5.24 -8.20
CA TRP A 340 9.82 -3.96 -8.85
C TRP A 340 10.48 -3.81 -10.21
N ASP A 341 11.64 -4.43 -10.43
CA ASP A 341 12.22 -4.53 -11.77
C ASP A 341 11.28 -5.27 -12.76
N VAL A 342 10.52 -6.26 -12.29
CA VAL A 342 9.51 -6.92 -13.13
C VAL A 342 8.27 -6.05 -13.31
N PHE A 343 7.75 -5.44 -12.23
CA PHE A 343 6.54 -4.63 -12.29
C PHE A 343 6.69 -3.39 -13.17
N GLU A 344 7.85 -2.73 -13.13
CA GLU A 344 8.13 -1.55 -13.93
C GLU A 344 8.42 -1.86 -15.41
N ASN A 345 8.81 -3.08 -15.72
CA ASN A 345 9.16 -3.50 -17.09
C ASN A 345 8.11 -4.39 -17.76
N ASN A 346 7.02 -4.74 -17.08
CA ASN A 346 5.94 -5.51 -17.66
C ASN A 346 4.58 -4.90 -17.35
N PRO A 347 3.83 -4.45 -18.37
CA PRO A 347 2.58 -3.71 -18.15
C PRO A 347 1.45 -4.53 -17.51
N MET A 348 1.53 -5.86 -17.52
CA MET A 348 0.52 -6.72 -16.89
C MET A 348 0.88 -7.13 -15.47
N ALA A 349 2.09 -6.84 -14.99
CA ALA A 349 2.49 -7.04 -13.60
C ALA A 349 2.43 -5.69 -12.88
N GLN A 350 1.46 -5.53 -11.98
CA GLN A 350 1.11 -4.21 -11.46
C GLN A 350 1.31 -4.06 -9.94
N GLY A 351 2.37 -4.68 -9.41
CA GLY A 351 2.75 -4.50 -8.02
C GLY A 351 2.04 -5.43 -7.05
N GLY A 352 1.80 -4.95 -5.82
CA GLY A 352 1.16 -5.74 -4.78
C GLY A 352 1.16 -5.05 -3.41
N CYS A 353 0.65 -5.77 -2.39
CA CYS A 353 0.56 -5.32 -1.03
C CYS A 353 1.55 -6.07 -0.13
N VAL A 354 2.49 -5.36 0.47
CA VAL A 354 3.43 -5.93 1.45
C VAL A 354 2.66 -6.54 2.62
N TRP A 355 3.05 -7.71 3.08
CA TRP A 355 2.58 -8.28 4.32
C TRP A 355 3.56 -7.98 5.44
N ASP A 356 3.21 -7.15 6.46
CA ASP A 356 2.06 -6.28 6.47
C ASP A 356 2.42 -4.88 7.04
N TRP A 357 1.44 -4.09 7.42
CA TRP A 357 1.65 -2.72 7.88
C TRP A 357 2.17 -2.65 9.31
N VAL A 358 1.57 -3.40 10.24
CA VAL A 358 1.76 -3.20 11.67
C VAL A 358 2.02 -4.51 12.41
N ASP A 359 3.04 -4.55 13.26
CA ASP A 359 3.24 -5.65 14.19
C ASP A 359 2.01 -5.87 15.06
N GLN A 360 1.48 -7.10 15.11
CA GLN A 360 0.34 -7.43 15.96
C GLN A 360 0.81 -7.85 17.35
N SER A 361 1.58 -7.00 18.01
CA SER A 361 2.10 -7.16 19.35
C SER A 361 1.44 -6.22 20.35
N PHE A 362 1.52 -6.55 21.64
CA PHE A 362 1.00 -5.73 22.73
C PHE A 362 2.15 -5.19 23.58
N ARG A 363 1.94 -4.02 24.17
CA ARG A 363 2.92 -3.44 25.08
C ARG A 363 2.63 -3.87 26.51
N GLU A 364 3.55 -4.62 27.08
CA GLU A 364 3.45 -5.15 28.45
C GLU A 364 4.62 -4.66 29.31
N ILE A 365 4.48 -4.81 30.62
CA ILE A 365 5.50 -4.45 31.61
C ILE A 365 5.84 -5.70 32.43
N ASP A 366 7.13 -6.07 32.52
CA ASP A 366 7.61 -7.19 33.31
C ASP A 366 7.58 -6.88 34.82
N SER A 367 7.84 -7.90 35.64
CA SER A 367 7.91 -7.78 37.11
C SER A 367 9.00 -6.81 37.62
N ASN A 368 9.96 -6.41 36.77
CA ASN A 368 11.01 -5.46 37.09
C ASN A 368 10.67 -4.03 36.61
N GLY A 369 9.46 -3.82 36.09
CA GLY A 369 9.02 -2.52 35.57
C GLY A 369 9.55 -2.20 34.17
N ARG A 370 10.13 -3.15 33.44
CA ARG A 370 10.61 -2.95 32.07
C ARG A 370 9.51 -3.29 31.09
N TRP A 371 9.29 -2.42 30.13
CA TRP A 371 8.33 -2.69 29.04
C TRP A 371 8.95 -3.63 27.98
N TYR A 372 8.10 -4.42 27.36
CA TYR A 372 8.45 -5.31 26.27
C TYR A 372 7.26 -5.51 25.32
N TRP A 373 7.52 -6.03 24.13
CA TRP A 373 6.50 -6.44 23.18
C TRP A 373 6.14 -7.90 23.44
N SER A 374 4.87 -8.16 23.73
CA SER A 374 4.31 -9.51 23.90
C SER A 374 3.50 -9.91 22.68
N TYR A 375 3.35 -11.20 22.45
CA TYR A 375 2.65 -11.76 21.30
C TYR A 375 2.08 -13.15 21.64
N GLY A 376 1.51 -13.88 20.61
CA GLY A 376 0.97 -15.21 20.82
C GLY A 376 2.01 -16.19 21.38
N GLY A 377 1.66 -16.87 22.50
CA GLY A 377 2.55 -17.72 23.27
C GLY A 377 2.93 -17.13 24.63
N ASP A 378 2.83 -15.81 24.79
CA ASP A 378 3.00 -15.14 26.09
C ASP A 378 1.73 -15.20 26.95
N TYR A 379 0.60 -15.55 26.34
CA TYR A 379 -0.72 -15.56 26.98
C TYR A 379 -1.32 -16.96 27.07
N GLY A 380 -2.12 -17.16 28.12
CA GLY A 380 -2.85 -18.41 28.35
C GLY A 380 -2.02 -19.47 29.06
N PRO A 381 -2.57 -20.69 29.26
CA PRO A 381 -1.89 -21.79 29.90
C PRO A 381 -0.65 -22.26 29.12
N LYS A 382 0.36 -22.73 29.85
CA LYS A 382 1.57 -23.32 29.24
C LYS A 382 1.20 -24.45 28.29
N GLY A 383 1.73 -24.39 27.06
CA GLY A 383 1.50 -25.41 26.02
C GLY A 383 0.29 -25.17 25.11
N ILE A 384 -0.39 -24.02 25.23
CA ILE A 384 -1.37 -23.59 24.21
C ILE A 384 -0.67 -23.49 22.85
N PRO A 385 -1.26 -24.05 21.79
CA PRO A 385 -0.74 -23.87 20.43
C PRO A 385 -0.65 -22.38 20.08
N SER A 386 0.52 -21.95 19.59
CA SER A 386 0.79 -20.56 19.22
C SER A 386 1.76 -20.53 18.05
N PHE A 387 1.65 -19.51 17.22
CA PHE A 387 2.63 -19.19 16.18
C PHE A 387 3.78 -18.30 16.70
N GLY A 388 3.84 -18.06 18.03
CA GLY A 388 4.88 -17.23 18.63
C GLY A 388 4.88 -15.79 18.09
N ASN A 389 6.05 -15.28 17.74
CA ASN A 389 6.24 -13.94 17.20
C ASN A 389 5.89 -13.79 15.71
N PHE A 390 5.27 -14.79 15.08
CA PHE A 390 4.95 -14.75 13.64
C PHE A 390 4.01 -13.62 13.23
N CYS A 391 3.29 -13.04 14.19
CA CYS A 391 2.44 -11.87 14.01
C CYS A 391 3.19 -10.52 14.08
N CYS A 392 4.51 -10.54 14.40
CA CYS A 392 5.37 -9.34 14.39
C CYS A 392 6.05 -9.20 13.04
N ASN A 393 5.27 -8.83 12.04
CA ASN A 393 5.64 -8.81 10.63
C ASN A 393 5.29 -7.48 9.93
N GLY A 394 5.16 -6.41 10.75
CA GLY A 394 4.81 -5.08 10.28
C GLY A 394 5.97 -4.29 9.67
N LEU A 395 5.63 -3.34 8.79
CA LEU A 395 6.52 -2.27 8.35
C LEU A 395 6.75 -1.23 9.48
N VAL A 396 5.83 -1.20 10.43
CA VAL A 396 5.91 -0.40 11.66
C VAL A 396 5.60 -1.28 12.88
N SER A 397 6.13 -0.88 14.03
CA SER A 397 5.77 -1.50 15.32
C SER A 397 4.33 -1.18 15.71
N ALA A 398 3.79 -1.87 16.74
CA ALA A 398 2.42 -1.68 17.18
C ALA A 398 2.09 -0.25 17.64
N ASP A 399 3.10 0.54 18.04
CA ASP A 399 3.00 1.98 18.37
C ASP A 399 3.38 2.92 17.21
N ARG A 400 3.48 2.36 15.97
CA ARG A 400 3.73 3.09 14.71
C ARG A 400 5.14 3.68 14.58
N VAL A 401 6.12 3.13 15.26
CA VAL A 401 7.52 3.46 14.98
C VAL A 401 7.95 2.73 13.71
N PRO A 402 8.45 3.43 12.69
CA PRO A 402 8.91 2.80 11.46
C PRO A 402 10.07 1.82 11.69
N HIS A 403 9.97 0.62 11.16
CA HIS A 403 11.09 -0.29 11.08
C HIS A 403 12.06 0.11 9.96
N PRO A 404 13.35 -0.25 10.03
CA PRO A 404 14.35 0.13 9.02
C PRO A 404 13.96 -0.26 7.58
N HIS A 405 13.30 -1.40 7.40
CA HIS A 405 12.89 -1.88 6.09
C HIS A 405 11.74 -1.05 5.45
N LEU A 406 11.05 -0.20 6.21
CA LEU A 406 10.10 0.76 5.63
C LEU A 406 10.83 1.83 4.78
N LEU A 407 12.10 2.13 5.06
CA LEU A 407 12.92 3.01 4.22
C LEU A 407 13.23 2.36 2.85
N GLU A 408 13.44 1.05 2.82
CA GLU A 408 13.58 0.31 1.55
C GLU A 408 12.28 0.39 0.73
N VAL A 409 11.12 0.18 1.38
CA VAL A 409 9.81 0.36 0.71
C VAL A 409 9.67 1.76 0.16
N LYS A 410 10.00 2.80 0.94
CA LYS A 410 9.96 4.21 0.49
C LYS A 410 10.81 4.41 -0.77
N LYS A 411 12.03 3.88 -0.78
CA LYS A 411 12.97 4.01 -1.90
C LYS A 411 12.45 3.32 -3.16
N ILE A 412 11.96 2.11 -3.03
CA ILE A 412 11.47 1.33 -4.17
C ILE A 412 10.16 1.91 -4.72
N TYR A 413 9.26 2.38 -3.83
CA TYR A 413 7.95 2.93 -4.20
C TYR A 413 7.99 4.38 -4.71
N GLN A 414 9.14 5.06 -4.65
CA GLN A 414 9.22 6.46 -5.11
C GLN A 414 8.79 6.62 -6.57
N ASN A 415 8.07 7.71 -6.87
CA ASN A 415 7.53 8.01 -8.19
C ASN A 415 8.48 8.86 -9.06
N ILE A 416 9.60 9.30 -8.53
CA ILE A 416 10.61 10.06 -9.26
C ILE A 416 11.91 9.26 -9.17
N LYS A 417 12.46 8.89 -10.33
CA LYS A 417 13.71 8.13 -10.41
C LYS A 417 14.68 8.85 -11.32
N CYS A 418 15.91 9.01 -10.89
CA CYS A 418 16.93 9.70 -11.62
C CYS A 418 18.04 8.74 -12.09
N THR A 419 18.69 9.09 -13.20
CA THR A 419 19.90 8.45 -13.70
C THR A 419 20.89 9.53 -14.11
N LEU A 420 22.12 9.47 -13.61
CA LEU A 420 23.16 10.43 -14.02
C LEU A 420 23.69 10.05 -15.41
N ILE A 421 23.39 10.88 -16.40
CA ILE A 421 23.75 10.61 -17.82
C ILE A 421 24.98 11.40 -18.29
N ASN A 422 25.32 12.50 -17.61
CA ASN A 422 26.53 13.26 -17.90
C ASN A 422 27.15 13.81 -16.61
N LYS A 423 28.32 13.31 -16.25
CA LYS A 423 29.05 13.69 -15.04
C LYS A 423 29.73 15.07 -15.15
N ASN A 424 30.05 15.53 -16.37
CA ASN A 424 30.81 16.77 -16.56
C ASN A 424 29.99 18.04 -16.31
N ASN A 425 28.71 17.97 -16.60
CA ASN A 425 27.76 19.08 -16.38
C ASN A 425 26.60 18.69 -15.46
N LEU A 426 26.73 17.56 -14.78
CA LEU A 426 25.71 17.01 -13.88
C LEU A 426 24.33 16.98 -14.54
N THR A 427 24.23 16.34 -15.71
CA THR A 427 22.93 16.15 -16.33
C THR A 427 22.34 14.83 -15.84
N VAL A 428 21.15 14.91 -15.26
CA VAL A 428 20.37 13.77 -14.79
C VAL A 428 19.15 13.57 -15.68
N ARG A 429 18.87 12.31 -16.00
CA ARG A 429 17.61 11.90 -16.63
C ARG A 429 16.63 11.58 -15.55
N VAL A 430 15.53 12.31 -15.52
CA VAL A 430 14.44 12.17 -14.56
C VAL A 430 13.29 11.43 -15.21
N LYS A 431 12.90 10.30 -14.66
CA LYS A 431 11.68 9.54 -15.03
C LYS A 431 10.58 9.87 -14.03
N ASN A 432 9.45 10.35 -14.55
CA ASN A 432 8.23 10.56 -13.78
C ASN A 432 7.37 9.28 -13.83
N TRP A 433 7.19 8.63 -12.69
CA TRP A 433 6.33 7.45 -12.51
C TRP A 433 4.99 7.78 -11.84
N PHE A 434 4.67 9.06 -11.63
CA PHE A 434 3.32 9.45 -11.24
C PHE A 434 2.34 9.16 -12.38
N ASP A 435 1.12 8.81 -12.00
CA ASP A 435 0.05 8.49 -12.95
C ASP A 435 -0.69 9.75 -13.40
N PHE A 436 -0.77 10.77 -12.54
CA PHE A 436 -1.57 11.99 -12.75
C PHE A 436 -0.81 13.29 -12.47
N SER A 437 0.27 13.26 -11.67
CA SER A 437 1.00 14.46 -11.23
C SER A 437 2.13 14.81 -12.17
N ASN A 438 2.23 16.09 -12.54
CA ASN A 438 3.39 16.64 -13.24
C ASN A 438 4.48 17.00 -12.23
N LEU A 439 5.76 16.86 -12.60
CA LEU A 439 6.87 17.21 -11.71
C LEU A 439 7.01 18.70 -11.43
N ASN A 440 6.26 19.55 -12.14
CA ASN A 440 6.17 20.98 -11.79
C ASN A 440 5.46 21.23 -10.45
N GLU A 441 4.81 20.23 -9.85
CA GLU A 441 4.27 20.24 -8.49
C GLU A 441 5.35 20.04 -7.42
N TYR A 442 6.60 19.72 -7.82
CA TYR A 442 7.72 19.38 -6.96
C TYR A 442 8.93 20.30 -7.19
N ILE A 443 9.85 20.30 -6.24
CA ILE A 443 11.16 20.96 -6.34
C ILE A 443 12.23 19.90 -6.24
N LEU A 444 13.17 19.91 -7.18
CA LEU A 444 14.41 19.16 -7.09
C LEU A 444 15.44 19.99 -6.31
N HIS A 445 15.90 19.48 -5.20
CA HIS A 445 17.06 19.95 -4.46
C HIS A 445 18.26 19.08 -4.85
N TRP A 446 19.41 19.67 -5.09
CA TRP A 446 20.61 18.92 -5.37
C TRP A 446 21.80 19.46 -4.60
N GLN A 447 22.68 18.56 -4.20
CA GLN A 447 23.93 18.88 -3.53
C GLN A 447 25.05 18.03 -4.08
N VAL A 448 26.24 18.64 -4.22
CA VAL A 448 27.50 17.92 -4.43
C VAL A 448 28.28 17.98 -3.13
N VAL A 449 28.57 16.82 -2.58
CA VAL A 449 29.39 16.68 -1.35
C VAL A 449 30.67 15.94 -1.69
N GLY A 450 31.75 16.28 -1.01
CA GLY A 450 33.04 15.60 -1.10
C GLY A 450 33.35 14.83 0.18
N ASP A 451 34.61 14.47 0.34
CA ASP A 451 35.11 13.75 1.53
C ASP A 451 34.62 14.40 2.83
N ASN A 452 34.19 13.55 3.79
CA ASN A 452 33.65 13.95 5.09
C ASN A 452 32.40 14.85 5.00
N ASP A 453 31.53 14.58 4.03
CA ASP A 453 30.26 15.29 3.78
C ASP A 453 30.42 16.81 3.56
N LYS A 454 31.59 17.24 3.14
CA LYS A 454 31.85 18.65 2.85
C LYS A 454 31.04 19.10 1.64
N LEU A 455 30.12 20.04 1.86
CA LEU A 455 29.34 20.64 0.80
C LEU A 455 30.24 21.43 -0.18
N LEU A 456 30.14 21.12 -1.45
CA LEU A 456 30.91 21.75 -2.54
C LEU A 456 30.04 22.63 -3.43
N ALA A 457 28.79 22.23 -3.65
CA ALA A 457 27.82 23.00 -4.41
C ALA A 457 26.40 22.51 -4.08
N GLU A 458 25.42 23.38 -4.24
CA GLU A 458 24.01 23.03 -4.10
C GLU A 458 23.12 23.94 -4.94
N GLY A 459 21.87 23.55 -5.09
CA GLY A 459 20.86 24.38 -5.75
C GLY A 459 19.52 23.68 -5.88
N ASN A 460 18.56 24.43 -6.43
CA ASN A 460 17.21 23.94 -6.66
C ASN A 460 16.85 24.05 -8.14
N LYS A 461 15.98 23.16 -8.61
CA LYS A 461 15.45 23.16 -9.97
C LYS A 461 13.95 22.89 -9.98
N GLU A 462 13.24 23.64 -10.78
CA GLU A 462 11.88 23.27 -11.19
C GLU A 462 11.98 22.39 -12.46
N VAL A 463 11.19 21.34 -12.47
CA VAL A 463 11.19 20.36 -13.57
C VAL A 463 9.75 20.20 -14.08
N ASN A 464 9.55 20.49 -15.36
CA ASN A 464 8.29 20.19 -16.03
C ASN A 464 8.42 18.84 -16.75
N CYS A 465 7.85 17.81 -16.17
CA CYS A 465 7.83 16.46 -16.73
C CYS A 465 6.45 15.84 -16.52
N ALA A 466 5.73 15.60 -17.58
CA ALA A 466 4.38 15.03 -17.52
C ALA A 466 4.39 13.61 -16.92
N PRO A 467 3.25 13.10 -16.43
CA PRO A 467 3.12 11.72 -15.99
C PRO A 467 3.68 10.74 -17.02
N HIS A 468 4.38 9.72 -16.55
CA HIS A 468 5.06 8.68 -17.35
C HIS A 468 6.14 9.17 -18.33
N ALA A 469 6.37 10.48 -18.43
CA ALA A 469 7.40 11.06 -19.31
C ALA A 469 8.81 10.98 -18.69
N THR A 470 9.78 11.41 -19.48
CA THR A 470 11.19 11.53 -19.06
C THR A 470 11.71 12.91 -19.47
N ALA A 471 12.52 13.52 -18.62
CA ALA A 471 13.15 14.81 -18.88
C ALA A 471 14.63 14.79 -18.50
N ASP A 472 15.48 15.42 -19.30
CA ASP A 472 16.90 15.59 -18.98
C ASP A 472 17.10 16.97 -18.34
N VAL A 473 17.69 16.98 -17.13
CA VAL A 473 17.89 18.17 -16.30
C VAL A 473 19.38 18.38 -16.06
N THR A 474 19.91 19.50 -16.56
CA THR A 474 21.29 19.90 -16.30
C THR A 474 21.36 20.77 -15.05
N LEU A 475 22.14 20.34 -14.07
CA LEU A 475 22.32 21.02 -12.79
C LEU A 475 23.45 22.08 -12.85
N GLY A 476 24.48 21.83 -13.65
CA GLY A 476 25.60 22.72 -13.85
C GLY A 476 26.95 21.99 -13.81
N LYS A 477 28.02 22.74 -13.99
CA LYS A 477 29.38 22.20 -13.86
C LYS A 477 29.85 22.40 -12.43
N VAL A 478 30.26 21.32 -11.78
CA VAL A 478 30.89 21.35 -10.46
C VAL A 478 32.26 20.69 -10.58
N ALA A 479 33.31 21.44 -10.33
CA ALA A 479 34.66 20.91 -10.29
C ALA A 479 34.93 20.34 -8.89
N LEU A 480 35.27 19.07 -8.80
CA LEU A 480 35.75 18.50 -7.56
C LEU A 480 37.18 19.04 -7.29
N PRO A 481 37.46 19.54 -6.07
CA PRO A 481 38.81 19.93 -5.69
C PRO A 481 39.82 18.78 -5.87
N ALA A 482 41.06 19.09 -6.21
CA ALA A 482 42.11 18.09 -6.48
C ALA A 482 42.41 17.14 -5.30
N ASN A 483 42.05 17.55 -4.08
CA ASN A 483 42.22 16.77 -2.87
C ASN A 483 40.98 15.94 -2.49
N VAL A 484 39.86 16.04 -3.23
CA VAL A 484 38.68 15.23 -3.00
C VAL A 484 38.85 13.88 -3.67
N ARG A 485 38.78 12.82 -2.89
CA ARG A 485 38.93 11.44 -3.35
C ARG A 485 37.70 10.94 -4.04
N GLU A 486 36.56 11.23 -3.45
CA GLU A 486 35.25 10.81 -3.90
C GLU A 486 34.22 11.91 -3.65
N GLY A 487 33.42 12.18 -4.63
CA GLY A 487 32.31 13.11 -4.52
C GLY A 487 30.99 12.40 -4.74
N TYR A 488 29.91 12.97 -4.20
CA TYR A 488 28.58 12.45 -4.36
C TYR A 488 27.64 13.55 -4.82
N LEU A 489 26.84 13.26 -5.83
CA LEU A 489 25.68 14.07 -6.21
C LEU A 489 24.46 13.49 -5.49
N ASN A 490 23.92 14.23 -4.54
CA ASN A 490 22.67 13.90 -3.85
C ASN A 490 21.53 14.68 -4.51
N LEU A 491 20.44 13.99 -4.78
CA LEU A 491 19.19 14.54 -5.29
C LEU A 491 18.08 14.25 -4.29
N SER A 492 17.27 15.27 -3.99
CA SER A 492 16.10 15.16 -3.11
C SER A 492 14.93 15.92 -3.71
N TRP A 493 13.72 15.37 -3.59
CA TRP A 493 12.51 15.97 -4.12
C TRP A 493 11.50 16.22 -3.01
N THR A 494 10.98 17.44 -2.95
CA THR A 494 9.90 17.83 -2.03
C THR A 494 8.72 18.42 -2.79
N ARG A 495 7.54 18.45 -2.18
CA ARG A 495 6.37 19.09 -2.78
C ARG A 495 6.43 20.61 -2.65
N LYS A 496 5.87 21.33 -3.63
CA LYS A 496 5.66 22.79 -3.54
C LYS A 496 4.50 23.13 -2.61
N GLU A 497 3.43 22.34 -2.68
CA GLU A 497 2.23 22.54 -1.86
C GLU A 497 2.13 21.44 -0.80
N ALA A 498 1.76 21.83 0.40
CA ALA A 498 1.54 20.89 1.50
C ALA A 498 0.39 19.94 1.20
N LEU A 499 0.62 18.65 1.44
CA LEU A 499 -0.51 17.72 1.63
C LEU A 499 -1.01 17.86 3.06
N PRO A 500 -2.31 17.76 3.29
CA PRO A 500 -2.86 17.65 4.64
C PRO A 500 -2.11 16.57 5.42
N MET A 501 -1.75 16.84 6.67
CA MET A 501 -1.03 15.95 7.60
C MET A 501 0.44 15.64 7.24
N VAL A 502 0.93 15.97 6.05
CA VAL A 502 2.30 15.64 5.60
C VAL A 502 3.21 16.85 5.55
N GLY A 503 2.70 18.02 5.15
CA GLY A 503 3.52 19.22 4.96
C GLY A 503 4.24 19.27 3.61
N THR A 504 5.20 20.19 3.47
CA THR A 504 6.03 20.38 2.26
C THR A 504 7.45 19.84 2.41
N ASP A 505 7.96 19.79 3.63
CA ASP A 505 9.39 19.52 3.91
C ASP A 505 9.76 18.03 3.81
N TRP A 506 8.78 17.18 3.51
CA TRP A 506 9.02 15.76 3.40
C TRP A 506 9.59 15.39 2.03
N GLU A 507 10.72 14.68 2.06
CA GLU A 507 11.34 14.13 0.87
C GLU A 507 10.50 12.98 0.30
N VAL A 508 9.99 13.15 -0.93
CA VAL A 508 9.17 12.14 -1.62
C VAL A 508 10.01 11.18 -2.47
N ALA A 509 11.20 11.60 -2.88
CA ALA A 509 12.14 10.78 -3.65
C ALA A 509 13.56 11.30 -3.45
N TYR A 510 14.54 10.40 -3.55
CA TYR A 510 15.95 10.72 -3.48
C TYR A 510 16.79 9.77 -4.33
N ASP A 511 17.92 10.27 -4.84
CA ASP A 511 18.94 9.48 -5.52
C ASP A 511 20.33 10.02 -5.18
N GLN A 512 21.32 9.14 -5.18
CA GLN A 512 22.73 9.49 -4.98
C GLN A 512 23.59 8.90 -6.09
N PHE A 513 24.54 9.66 -6.59
CA PHE A 513 25.46 9.24 -7.63
C PHE A 513 26.90 9.54 -7.26
N VAL A 514 27.78 8.56 -7.43
CA VAL A 514 29.22 8.72 -7.24
C VAL A 514 29.79 9.56 -8.39
N LEU A 515 30.49 10.62 -8.01
CA LEU A 515 31.27 11.44 -8.93
C LEU A 515 32.74 11.04 -8.80
N PRO A 516 33.42 10.70 -9.90
CA PRO A 516 34.83 10.33 -9.84
C PRO A 516 35.64 11.53 -9.35
N GLY A 517 36.27 11.40 -8.22
CA GLY A 517 37.29 12.31 -7.73
C GLY A 517 38.55 12.26 -8.60
N THR A 518 39.45 13.20 -8.38
CA THR A 518 40.81 13.07 -8.86
C THR A 518 41.39 11.79 -8.28
N LYS A 519 42.07 10.98 -9.10
CA LYS A 519 42.68 9.72 -8.69
C LYS A 519 43.33 9.89 -7.32
N GLY A 520 42.62 9.52 -6.29
CA GLY A 520 43.23 9.35 -4.98
C GLY A 520 44.35 8.35 -5.16
N SER A 521 45.52 8.68 -4.71
CA SER A 521 46.53 7.65 -4.55
C SER A 521 45.88 6.55 -3.73
N THR A 522 45.96 5.33 -4.19
CA THR A 522 45.65 4.12 -3.43
C THR A 522 46.49 4.01 -2.15
N ALA A 523 47.21 5.06 -1.79
CA ALA A 523 47.99 5.15 -0.60
C ALA A 523 47.13 5.45 0.64
N TYR A 524 46.32 4.49 1.03
CA TYR A 524 45.98 4.30 2.44
C TYR A 524 47.18 3.79 3.26
N LEU A 525 48.33 3.70 2.62
CA LEU A 525 49.55 3.29 3.32
C LEU A 525 50.12 4.51 4.03
N PRO A 526 50.40 4.43 5.34
CA PRO A 526 51.12 5.46 6.05
C PRO A 526 52.45 5.73 5.35
N ALA A 527 52.94 6.96 5.36
CA ALA A 527 54.17 7.39 4.67
C ALA A 527 55.44 6.66 5.14
N LYS A 528 55.36 5.81 6.13
CA LYS A 528 56.34 4.82 6.53
C LYS A 528 55.62 3.48 6.70
N ALA A 529 55.47 2.75 5.62
CA ALA A 529 55.10 1.37 5.69
C ALA A 529 56.35 0.61 6.18
N GLY A 530 56.24 -0.02 7.36
CA GLY A 530 57.10 -1.11 7.70
C GLY A 530 57.01 -2.25 6.68
N GLN A 531 57.90 -3.22 6.72
CA GLN A 531 57.78 -4.36 5.82
C GLN A 531 56.55 -5.18 6.18
N THR A 532 55.49 -5.00 5.42
CA THR A 532 54.26 -5.78 5.55
C THR A 532 54.33 -6.97 4.62
N ALA A 533 54.14 -8.18 5.15
CA ALA A 533 54.01 -9.39 4.36
C ALA A 533 52.70 -10.10 4.71
N PHE A 534 52.10 -10.78 3.76
CA PHE A 534 50.91 -11.57 4.01
C PHE A 534 50.92 -12.86 3.18
N THR A 535 50.21 -13.85 3.65
CA THR A 535 49.97 -15.09 2.93
C THR A 535 48.48 -15.40 2.86
N VAL A 536 48.02 -15.76 1.68
CA VAL A 536 46.65 -16.18 1.45
C VAL A 536 46.63 -17.63 1.00
N ASP A 537 45.77 -18.40 1.61
CA ASP A 537 45.48 -19.76 1.18
C ASP A 537 44.78 -19.74 -0.15
N LYS A 538 45.32 -20.40 -1.15
CA LYS A 538 44.78 -20.35 -2.53
C LYS A 538 43.52 -21.18 -2.73
N GLU A 539 43.24 -22.13 -1.87
CA GLU A 539 42.07 -23.00 -1.95
C GLU A 539 40.87 -22.40 -1.21
N THR A 540 41.10 -21.81 -0.04
CA THR A 540 40.06 -21.30 0.85
C THR A 540 39.91 -19.78 0.79
N GLY A 541 40.91 -19.06 0.23
CA GLY A 541 40.95 -17.59 0.25
C GLY A 541 41.24 -17.02 1.66
N ALA A 542 41.60 -17.85 2.62
CA ALA A 542 41.90 -17.42 3.98
C ALA A 542 43.22 -16.61 4.04
N LEU A 543 43.21 -15.48 4.76
CA LEU A 543 44.44 -14.74 5.09
C LEU A 543 45.10 -15.44 6.27
N ASN A 544 46.11 -16.26 5.96
CA ASN A 544 46.76 -17.12 6.94
C ASN A 544 47.79 -16.40 7.83
N SER A 545 48.41 -15.36 7.30
CA SER A 545 49.39 -14.55 8.00
C SER A 545 49.37 -13.12 7.52
N LEU A 546 49.53 -12.18 8.43
CA LEU A 546 49.79 -10.76 8.17
C LEU A 546 50.87 -10.29 9.14
N THR A 547 52.02 -9.99 8.62
CA THR A 547 53.15 -9.51 9.46
C THR A 547 53.48 -8.06 9.16
N LEU A 548 53.87 -7.32 10.19
CA LEU A 548 54.45 -5.99 10.11
C LEU A 548 55.81 -6.01 10.77
N ASP A 549 56.86 -5.67 10.01
CA ASP A 549 58.26 -5.71 10.47
C ASP A 549 58.65 -7.09 11.08
N GLY A 550 58.10 -8.16 10.50
CA GLY A 550 58.35 -9.54 10.96
C GLY A 550 57.50 -9.99 12.16
N GLN A 551 56.68 -9.12 12.72
CA GLN A 551 55.75 -9.47 13.79
C GLN A 551 54.41 -9.90 13.24
N GLU A 552 53.94 -11.12 13.58
CA GLU A 552 52.63 -11.61 13.20
C GLU A 552 51.53 -10.83 13.92
N LEU A 553 50.53 -10.36 13.12
CA LEU A 553 49.41 -9.57 13.61
C LEU A 553 48.12 -10.38 13.75
N LEU A 554 48.04 -11.56 13.14
CA LEU A 554 46.87 -12.42 13.23
C LEU A 554 47.03 -13.45 14.34
N ALA A 555 46.09 -13.53 15.24
CA ALA A 555 45.99 -14.60 16.24
C ALA A 555 45.55 -15.94 15.61
N THR A 556 44.77 -15.88 14.57
CA THR A 556 44.28 -17.02 13.77
C THR A 556 44.05 -16.55 12.33
N PRO A 557 44.03 -17.46 11.34
CA PRO A 557 43.68 -17.12 9.97
C PRO A 557 42.33 -16.38 9.89
N VAL A 558 42.27 -15.33 9.07
CA VAL A 558 41.05 -14.62 8.78
C VAL A 558 40.39 -15.26 7.56
N THR A 559 39.21 -15.82 7.75
CA THR A 559 38.43 -16.45 6.70
C THR A 559 37.27 -15.53 6.29
N LEU A 560 36.91 -15.53 5.01
CA LEU A 560 35.70 -14.88 4.58
C LEU A 560 34.50 -15.59 5.22
N SER A 561 33.78 -14.88 6.07
CA SER A 561 32.52 -15.37 6.64
C SER A 561 31.35 -14.67 5.98
N LEU A 562 30.57 -15.42 5.23
CA LEU A 562 29.30 -14.97 4.69
C LEU A 562 28.13 -15.32 5.62
N PHE A 563 28.44 -15.76 6.83
CA PHE A 563 27.45 -16.06 7.84
C PHE A 563 26.85 -14.76 8.38
N ARG A 564 25.53 -14.67 8.36
CA ARG A 564 24.75 -13.70 9.13
C ARG A 564 23.84 -14.43 10.10
N PRO A 565 23.47 -13.84 11.25
CA PRO A 565 22.38 -14.38 12.05
C PRO A 565 21.14 -14.59 11.20
N ALA A 566 20.49 -15.74 11.35
CA ALA A 566 19.24 -16.01 10.68
C ALA A 566 18.19 -14.98 11.09
N THR A 567 17.43 -14.47 10.13
CA THR A 567 16.24 -13.67 10.40
C THR A 567 15.06 -14.58 10.74
N ASP A 568 13.99 -14.02 11.28
CA ASP A 568 12.75 -14.78 11.55
C ASP A 568 12.20 -15.45 10.28
N ASN A 569 12.33 -14.80 9.13
CA ASN A 569 11.93 -15.39 7.84
C ASN A 569 12.84 -16.52 7.38
N ASP A 570 14.12 -16.48 7.72
CA ASP A 570 15.06 -17.59 7.44
C ASP A 570 14.72 -18.83 8.31
N ASN A 571 14.17 -18.63 9.51
CA ASN A 571 13.81 -19.69 10.45
C ASN A 571 12.41 -20.29 10.19
N ARG A 572 11.81 -20.04 9.04
CA ARG A 572 10.45 -20.45 8.69
C ARG A 572 10.21 -21.97 8.74
N ASP A 573 11.22 -22.78 8.49
CA ASP A 573 11.16 -24.21 8.68
C ASP A 573 11.38 -24.55 10.16
N ARG A 574 10.30 -24.94 10.83
CA ARG A 574 10.25 -25.39 12.23
C ARG A 574 11.23 -26.53 12.56
N ASN A 575 11.93 -27.08 11.59
CA ASN A 575 12.95 -28.12 11.75
C ASN A 575 14.38 -27.59 11.91
N GLY A 576 14.58 -26.29 12.04
CA GLY A 576 15.87 -25.70 12.40
C GLY A 576 17.00 -25.91 11.39
N ALA A 577 16.66 -26.21 10.17
CA ALA A 577 17.63 -26.59 9.16
C ALA A 577 17.46 -25.79 7.86
N TYR A 578 17.76 -24.49 7.92
CA TYR A 578 18.53 -24.03 6.76
C TYR A 578 19.93 -24.62 6.94
N PRO A 579 20.35 -25.55 6.10
CA PRO A 579 21.66 -26.13 6.27
C PRO A 579 22.70 -25.02 6.12
N VAL A 580 23.57 -24.87 7.11
CA VAL A 580 24.80 -24.08 7.04
C VAL A 580 25.58 -24.41 5.75
N SER A 581 25.38 -25.60 5.19
CA SER A 581 25.87 -26.03 3.89
C SER A 581 25.47 -25.16 2.69
N TYR A 582 24.31 -24.48 2.71
CA TYR A 582 23.90 -23.64 1.57
C TYR A 582 24.68 -22.33 1.51
N THR A 583 25.04 -21.75 2.63
CA THR A 583 25.92 -20.58 2.71
C THR A 583 27.36 -20.92 2.35
N HIS A 584 27.84 -22.13 2.67
CA HIS A 584 29.16 -22.58 2.27
C HIS A 584 29.27 -22.91 0.77
N LEU A 585 28.23 -23.48 0.16
CA LEU A 585 28.23 -23.79 -1.29
C LEU A 585 28.26 -22.52 -2.15
N ARG A 586 27.53 -21.46 -1.77
CA ARG A 586 27.59 -20.19 -2.50
C ARG A 586 28.89 -19.41 -2.30
N ALA A 587 29.55 -19.56 -1.16
CA ALA A 587 30.86 -18.95 -0.92
C ALA A 587 31.94 -19.56 -1.85
N HIS A 588 31.82 -20.84 -2.16
CA HIS A 588 32.72 -21.51 -3.11
C HIS A 588 32.45 -21.11 -4.57
N GLU A 589 31.20 -20.84 -4.95
CA GLU A 589 30.88 -20.40 -6.32
C GLU A 589 31.31 -18.95 -6.58
N THR A 590 31.25 -18.08 -5.57
CA THR A 590 31.67 -16.67 -5.72
C THR A 590 33.18 -16.48 -5.68
N SER A 591 33.92 -17.34 -4.98
CA SER A 591 35.39 -17.28 -4.96
C SER A 591 36.05 -17.82 -6.25
N ALA A 592 35.31 -18.55 -7.10
CA ALA A 592 35.80 -19.02 -8.39
C ALA A 592 35.67 -17.97 -9.53
N HIS A 593 35.01 -16.83 -9.25
CA HIS A 593 34.78 -15.74 -10.20
C HIS A 593 35.39 -14.39 -9.80
N LEU A 594 36.14 -14.33 -8.69
CA LEU A 594 37.00 -13.21 -8.31
C LEU A 594 38.46 -13.54 -8.57
#